data_001ddbbdfaf6b9035c04d04fb08c31db
#
_entry.id   001ddbbdfaf6b9035c04d04fb08c31db
#
_cell.length_a   1.000
_cell.length_b   1.000
_cell.length_c   1.000
_cell.angle_alpha   90.00
_cell.angle_beta   90.00
_cell.angle_gamma   90.00
#
_symmetry.space_group_name_H-M   'P 1'
#
loop_
_entity.id
_entity.type
_entity.pdbx_description
1 polymer ?
#
loop_
_entity_poly.entity_id
_entity_poly.type
_entity_poly.pdbx_seq_one_letter_code
_entity_poly.pdbx_strand_id
1 'polypeptide(L)'
;MDLFEKVSAYGGKGSQDKKIKYLSELFSAASPVEARYLSRTILEQMRTGAAEGIILDAISKFSEIPRKEVEKAYLLTNDLGLIALYSKKGADELSKLTVTVGRPLKPMLAQIAGSIESALKDIEEPEMEVKYDGARIQVHKSGAKIKIFSRRLENITEALPEVLSELEITLIPETIICEGEVVAYKDGKIAPFQYVLRRLRRKYQISEISEKIPLKLFLFDCLLIENKSLIDSPLKERRNILISSIKESEIVKMAENKISKDPSEIKEFYNKSIAEGHEGIMIKDYLSQYQPGARGKKWLKIKRTLETLDLVIIGAEWGEGRRKKWLSSLLLGIRDDEGKFLPIGKVATGLSDDLFTEITEQLTPLIIEEKGKTVTLVPKIVVEVLYDEIQHSPKYESGFALRFPRVLRIRDDKDAYDSDNLSRVYEIYESQEKTF
;
A
#
# COMPACT_ATOMS: atom_id res chain seq x y z
N MET A 1 22.25 12.78 19.61
CA MET A 1 21.74 13.30 18.32
C MET A 1 22.87 13.45 17.31
N ASP A 2 23.86 14.24 17.60
CA ASP A 2 25.02 14.51 16.72
C ASP A 2 25.71 13.27 16.13
N LEU A 3 25.79 12.16 16.86
CA LEU A 3 26.43 10.92 16.41
C LEU A 3 25.58 10.14 15.40
N PHE A 4 24.27 10.11 15.55
CA PHE A 4 23.38 9.48 14.57
C PHE A 4 23.36 10.25 13.24
N GLU A 5 23.40 11.58 13.30
CA GLU A 5 23.55 12.43 12.13
C GLU A 5 24.86 12.16 11.40
N LYS A 6 25.98 12.04 12.13
CA LYS A 6 27.27 11.65 11.57
C LYS A 6 27.23 10.27 10.91
N VAL A 7 26.66 9.27 11.61
CA VAL A 7 26.53 7.89 11.08
C VAL A 7 25.67 7.87 9.81
N SER A 8 24.58 8.62 9.77
CA SER A 8 23.69 8.69 8.58
C SER A 8 24.33 9.37 7.37
N ALA A 9 25.20 10.36 7.60
CA ALA A 9 25.86 11.12 6.54
C ALA A 9 26.95 10.33 5.78
N TYR A 10 27.44 9.22 6.33
CA TYR A 10 28.48 8.43 5.67
C TYR A 10 27.89 7.47 4.64
N GLY A 11 28.25 7.69 3.35
CA GLY A 11 27.94 6.83 2.21
C GLY A 11 29.18 6.48 1.40
N GLY A 12 29.09 5.49 0.49
CA GLY A 12 30.16 5.10 -0.41
C GLY A 12 31.23 4.16 0.18
N LYS A 13 32.35 3.99 -0.56
CA LYS A 13 33.42 3.03 -0.21
C LYS A 13 34.11 3.44 1.11
N GLY A 14 34.26 2.51 2.05
CA GLY A 14 34.86 2.75 3.38
C GLY A 14 33.91 3.38 4.41
N SER A 15 32.63 3.61 4.08
CA SER A 15 31.64 4.14 5.03
C SER A 15 31.32 3.17 6.15
N GLN A 16 31.40 1.87 5.89
CA GLN A 16 31.08 0.82 6.88
C GLN A 16 32.03 0.86 8.06
N ASP A 17 33.32 0.96 7.82
CA ASP A 17 34.34 1.02 8.89
C ASP A 17 34.17 2.26 9.78
N LYS A 18 33.86 3.41 9.16
CA LYS A 18 33.57 4.64 9.90
C LYS A 18 32.31 4.51 10.75
N LYS A 19 31.25 3.91 10.20
CA LYS A 19 30.01 3.64 10.96
C LYS A 19 30.27 2.70 12.13
N ILE A 20 31.01 1.63 11.91
CA ILE A 20 31.40 0.68 12.97
C ILE A 20 32.18 1.41 14.07
N LYS A 21 33.17 2.24 13.71
CA LYS A 21 33.94 3.01 14.69
C LYS A 21 33.04 3.88 15.57
N TYR A 22 32.18 4.71 14.98
CA TYR A 22 31.29 5.58 15.77
C TYR A 22 30.29 4.81 16.63
N LEU A 23 29.75 3.72 16.13
CA LEU A 23 28.85 2.87 16.93
C LEU A 23 29.60 2.18 18.07
N SER A 24 30.85 1.73 17.84
CA SER A 24 31.69 1.13 18.89
C SER A 24 32.00 2.14 19.99
N GLU A 25 32.34 3.38 19.65
CA GLU A 25 32.55 4.46 20.62
C GLU A 25 31.29 4.71 21.46
N LEU A 26 30.10 4.76 20.80
CA LEU A 26 28.84 4.96 21.48
C LEU A 26 28.50 3.81 22.46
N PHE A 27 28.68 2.57 22.02
CA PHE A 27 28.39 1.39 22.84
C PHE A 27 29.40 1.24 23.99
N SER A 28 30.67 1.65 23.80
CA SER A 28 31.69 1.60 24.85
C SER A 28 31.39 2.57 26.01
N ALA A 29 30.72 3.68 25.71
CA ALA A 29 30.34 4.69 26.70
C ALA A 29 28.98 4.42 27.36
N ALA A 30 28.17 3.50 26.79
CA ALA A 30 26.81 3.25 27.22
C ALA A 30 26.74 2.20 28.33
N SER A 31 25.88 2.42 29.32
CA SER A 31 25.45 1.38 30.25
C SER A 31 24.69 0.25 29.54
N PRO A 32 24.54 -0.94 30.15
CA PRO A 32 23.80 -2.06 29.53
C PRO A 32 22.37 -1.71 29.16
N VAL A 33 21.70 -0.84 29.93
CA VAL A 33 20.33 -0.38 29.64
C VAL A 33 20.32 0.58 28.44
N GLU A 34 21.24 1.56 28.43
CA GLU A 34 21.39 2.50 27.33
C GLU A 34 21.76 1.77 26.02
N ALA A 35 22.73 0.84 26.06
CA ALA A 35 23.11 0.03 24.91
C ALA A 35 21.92 -0.75 24.32
N ARG A 36 21.02 -1.28 25.17
CA ARG A 36 19.78 -1.93 24.74
C ARG A 36 18.87 -0.98 23.94
N TYR A 37 18.64 0.23 24.46
CA TYR A 37 17.76 1.18 23.78
C TYR A 37 18.42 1.81 22.57
N LEU A 38 19.72 2.08 22.59
CA LEU A 38 20.49 2.50 21.43
C LEU A 38 20.41 1.48 20.29
N SER A 39 20.63 0.19 20.59
CA SER A 39 20.48 -0.89 19.60
C SER A 39 19.07 -0.94 19.01
N ARG A 40 18.04 -0.84 19.86
CA ARG A 40 16.65 -0.83 19.41
C ARG A 40 16.31 0.37 18.53
N THR A 41 16.84 1.56 18.85
CA THR A 41 16.67 2.77 18.06
C THR A 41 17.34 2.64 16.70
N ILE A 42 18.58 2.15 16.66
CA ILE A 42 19.34 1.93 15.41
C ILE A 42 18.65 0.92 14.50
N LEU A 43 18.06 -0.13 15.08
CA LEU A 43 17.36 -1.20 14.35
C LEU A 43 15.87 -0.88 14.12
N GLU A 44 15.40 0.31 14.49
CA GLU A 44 13.98 0.72 14.42
C GLU A 44 13.02 -0.26 15.12
N GLN A 45 13.50 -0.94 16.19
CA GLN A 45 12.78 -1.99 16.92
C GLN A 45 12.62 -1.66 18.40
N MET A 46 11.96 -0.56 18.72
CA MET A 46 11.81 -0.12 20.13
C MET A 46 11.12 -1.16 21.02
N ARG A 47 10.19 -1.95 20.50
CA ARG A 47 9.44 -3.02 21.22
C ARG A 47 8.87 -2.57 22.58
N THR A 48 8.43 -1.33 22.65
CA THR A 48 7.82 -0.75 23.87
C THR A 48 6.35 -1.11 24.02
N GLY A 49 5.74 -1.73 22.99
CA GLY A 49 4.29 -1.92 22.92
C GLY A 49 3.52 -0.63 22.62
N ALA A 50 4.21 0.51 22.52
CA ALA A 50 3.61 1.80 22.20
C ALA A 50 3.64 2.01 20.67
N ALA A 51 2.47 1.87 20.05
CA ALA A 51 2.27 2.26 18.66
C ALA A 51 1.96 3.77 18.59
N GLU A 52 1.96 4.29 17.34
CA GLU A 52 1.69 5.70 17.01
C GLU A 52 0.45 6.27 17.76
N GLY A 53 -0.65 5.50 17.82
CA GLY A 53 -1.86 5.92 18.53
C GLY A 53 -1.63 6.21 20.00
N ILE A 54 -0.88 5.35 20.71
CA ILE A 54 -0.57 5.53 22.14
C ILE A 54 0.28 6.79 22.36
N ILE A 55 1.21 7.08 21.45
CA ILE A 55 2.03 8.31 21.55
C ILE A 55 1.15 9.55 21.36
N LEU A 56 0.24 9.54 20.40
CA LEU A 56 -0.69 10.64 20.20
C LEU A 56 -1.66 10.82 21.38
N ASP A 57 -2.11 9.72 22.01
CA ASP A 57 -2.92 9.77 23.24
C ASP A 57 -2.13 10.37 24.40
N ALA A 58 -0.85 10.01 24.54
CA ALA A 58 0.04 10.59 25.54
C ALA A 58 0.27 12.09 25.31
N ILE A 59 0.46 12.51 24.04
CA ILE A 59 0.59 13.94 23.67
C ILE A 59 -0.68 14.70 24.03
N SER A 60 -1.85 14.18 23.64
CA SER A 60 -3.14 14.78 23.98
C SER A 60 -3.32 14.95 25.48
N LYS A 61 -2.97 13.91 26.24
CA LYS A 61 -3.12 13.90 27.69
C LYS A 61 -2.22 14.91 28.40
N PHE A 62 -0.94 15.00 28.03
CA PHE A 62 -0.02 15.95 28.69
C PHE A 62 -0.26 17.41 28.31
N SER A 63 -0.77 17.65 27.09
CA SER A 63 -1.01 19.00 26.59
C SER A 63 -2.43 19.51 26.85
N GLU A 64 -3.33 18.62 27.30
CA GLU A 64 -4.76 18.89 27.47
C GLU A 64 -5.47 19.30 26.16
N ILE A 65 -4.84 19.03 24.99
CA ILE A 65 -5.43 19.29 23.69
C ILE A 65 -6.25 18.06 23.25
N PRO A 66 -7.48 18.26 22.71
CA PRO A 66 -8.31 17.16 22.25
C PRO A 66 -7.58 16.23 21.26
N ARG A 67 -7.69 14.92 21.47
CA ARG A 67 -7.00 13.89 20.67
C ARG A 67 -7.18 14.08 19.15
N LYS A 68 -8.38 14.50 18.74
CA LYS A 68 -8.71 14.73 17.34
C LYS A 68 -7.87 15.86 16.71
N GLU A 69 -7.57 16.91 17.47
CA GLU A 69 -6.75 18.04 16.99
C GLU A 69 -5.28 17.63 16.88
N VAL A 70 -4.76 16.90 17.89
CA VAL A 70 -3.41 16.34 17.86
C VAL A 70 -3.22 15.40 16.68
N GLU A 71 -4.20 14.54 16.43
CA GLU A 71 -4.19 13.62 15.28
C GLU A 71 -4.26 14.35 13.94
N LYS A 72 -5.12 15.36 13.82
CA LYS A 72 -5.23 16.19 12.60
C LYS A 72 -3.86 16.80 12.27
N ALA A 73 -3.21 17.43 13.23
CA ALA A 73 -1.89 18.02 13.05
C ALA A 73 -0.83 16.95 12.67
N TYR A 74 -0.88 15.77 13.28
CA TYR A 74 0.01 14.67 12.93
C TYR A 74 -0.19 14.17 11.50
N LEU A 75 -1.42 14.01 11.04
CA LEU A 75 -1.72 13.55 9.69
C LEU A 75 -1.20 14.51 8.60
N LEU A 76 -1.08 15.81 8.92
CA LEU A 76 -0.53 16.84 8.04
C LEU A 76 1.02 16.86 8.00
N THR A 77 1.67 16.48 9.10
CA THR A 77 3.12 16.66 9.25
C THR A 77 3.90 15.37 9.28
N ASN A 78 3.25 14.26 9.65
CA ASN A 78 3.84 12.94 9.88
C ASN A 78 5.09 12.98 10.82
N ASP A 79 5.09 13.87 11.80
CA ASP A 79 6.23 14.12 12.69
C ASP A 79 5.76 14.23 14.15
N LEU A 80 5.85 13.12 14.90
CA LEU A 80 5.44 13.05 16.31
C LEU A 80 6.23 13.99 17.20
N GLY A 81 7.52 14.22 16.91
CA GLY A 81 8.38 15.14 17.67
C GLY A 81 7.92 16.59 17.52
N LEU A 82 7.60 16.98 16.27
CA LEU A 82 7.03 18.29 15.99
C LEU A 82 5.68 18.48 16.68
N ILE A 83 4.80 17.49 16.62
CA ILE A 83 3.50 17.53 17.30
C ILE A 83 3.67 17.71 18.81
N ALA A 84 4.54 16.93 19.43
CA ALA A 84 4.81 17.05 20.87
C ALA A 84 5.34 18.45 21.25
N LEU A 85 6.26 19.01 20.43
CA LEU A 85 6.82 20.34 20.63
C LEU A 85 5.76 21.45 20.53
N TYR A 86 4.91 21.39 19.49
CA TYR A 86 3.87 22.39 19.27
C TYR A 86 2.72 22.24 20.25
N SER A 87 2.32 21.02 20.60
CA SER A 87 1.32 20.78 21.66
C SER A 87 1.75 21.32 23.02
N LYS A 88 3.07 21.27 23.34
CA LYS A 88 3.60 21.89 24.57
C LYS A 88 3.45 23.41 24.58
N LYS A 89 3.39 24.08 23.42
CA LYS A 89 3.19 25.51 23.28
C LYS A 89 1.72 25.92 23.33
N GLY A 90 0.80 24.95 23.22
CA GLY A 90 -0.65 25.15 23.28
C GLY A 90 -1.38 24.86 21.96
N ALA A 91 -2.71 24.79 22.04
CA ALA A 91 -3.58 24.46 20.92
C ALA A 91 -3.47 25.42 19.72
N ASP A 92 -3.34 26.72 20.00
CA ASP A 92 -3.19 27.75 18.96
C ASP A 92 -1.91 27.53 18.13
N GLU A 93 -0.81 27.18 18.77
CA GLU A 93 0.44 26.89 18.06
C GLU A 93 0.33 25.58 17.26
N LEU A 94 -0.30 24.55 17.82
CA LEU A 94 -0.53 23.28 17.12
C LEU A 94 -1.40 23.47 15.87
N SER A 95 -2.40 24.32 15.95
CA SER A 95 -3.33 24.62 14.84
C SER A 95 -2.67 25.32 13.64
N LYS A 96 -1.51 25.96 13.83
CA LYS A 96 -0.72 26.61 12.76
C LYS A 96 0.03 25.58 11.88
N LEU A 97 0.13 24.34 12.34
CA LEU A 97 0.77 23.31 11.53
C LEU A 97 -0.09 22.98 10.29
N THR A 98 0.55 23.08 9.16
CA THR A 98 -0.07 22.84 7.85
C THR A 98 0.83 21.97 6.97
N VAL A 99 0.32 21.62 5.79
CA VAL A 99 1.08 20.93 4.75
C VAL A 99 2.32 21.72 4.40
N THR A 100 3.48 21.07 4.38
CA THR A 100 4.77 21.71 4.15
C THR A 100 5.60 20.91 3.16
N VAL A 101 6.19 21.59 2.16
CA VAL A 101 7.08 20.94 1.19
C VAL A 101 8.26 20.26 1.88
N GLY A 102 8.57 19.06 1.45
CA GLY A 102 9.64 18.24 2.02
C GLY A 102 9.23 17.38 3.21
N ARG A 103 8.00 17.52 3.72
CA ARG A 103 7.37 16.65 4.74
C ARG A 103 6.17 15.95 4.14
N PRO A 104 6.27 14.66 3.80
CA PRO A 104 5.17 13.94 3.18
C PRO A 104 4.05 13.69 4.19
N LEU A 105 2.81 13.90 3.75
CA LEU A 105 1.62 13.66 4.56
C LEU A 105 1.03 12.27 4.28
N LYS A 106 0.29 11.73 5.24
CA LYS A 106 -0.34 10.41 5.06
C LYS A 106 -1.36 10.45 3.91
N PRO A 107 -1.27 9.51 2.94
CA PRO A 107 -2.18 9.54 1.80
C PRO A 107 -3.62 9.21 2.17
N MET A 108 -4.58 9.91 1.59
CA MET A 108 -5.99 9.52 1.64
C MET A 108 -6.19 8.19 0.93
N LEU A 109 -7.00 7.29 1.49
CA LEU A 109 -7.17 5.92 1.05
C LEU A 109 -8.60 5.67 0.55
N ALA A 110 -8.73 4.81 -0.46
CA ALA A 110 -10.01 4.37 -0.98
C ALA A 110 -10.53 3.10 -0.28
N GLN A 111 -11.86 3.01 -0.12
CA GLN A 111 -12.54 1.76 0.21
C GLN A 111 -12.85 0.96 -1.06
N ILE A 112 -13.06 -0.35 -0.92
CA ILE A 112 -13.55 -1.20 -2.00
C ILE A 112 -15.07 -1.04 -2.06
N ALA A 113 -15.60 -0.73 -3.24
CA ALA A 113 -17.03 -0.81 -3.51
C ALA A 113 -17.37 -2.19 -4.08
N GLY A 114 -18.49 -2.75 -3.66
CA GLY A 114 -18.98 -4.05 -4.14
C GLY A 114 -19.51 -3.99 -5.58
N SER A 115 -20.07 -2.83 -5.98
CA SER A 115 -20.58 -2.60 -7.33
C SER A 115 -20.60 -1.10 -7.66
N ILE A 116 -20.84 -0.74 -8.93
CA ILE A 116 -21.03 0.64 -9.39
C ILE A 116 -22.23 1.28 -8.68
N GLU A 117 -23.33 0.55 -8.60
CA GLU A 117 -24.58 1.03 -7.97
C GLU A 117 -24.39 1.31 -6.47
N SER A 118 -23.59 0.46 -5.78
CA SER A 118 -23.28 0.70 -4.37
C SER A 118 -22.38 1.92 -4.17
N ALA A 119 -21.44 2.16 -5.08
CA ALA A 119 -20.57 3.34 -5.05
C ALA A 119 -21.35 4.63 -5.23
N LEU A 120 -22.31 4.65 -6.15
CA LEU A 120 -23.14 5.84 -6.44
C LEU A 120 -24.08 6.23 -5.31
N LYS A 121 -24.37 5.34 -4.35
CA LYS A 121 -25.17 5.69 -3.15
C LYS A 121 -24.40 6.58 -2.17
N ASP A 122 -23.08 6.47 -2.15
CA ASP A 122 -22.22 7.14 -1.17
C ASP A 122 -21.55 8.41 -1.75
N ILE A 123 -21.63 8.64 -3.07
CA ILE A 123 -20.93 9.73 -3.78
C ILE A 123 -21.92 10.62 -4.52
N GLU A 124 -21.90 11.91 -4.20
CA GLU A 124 -22.82 12.89 -4.75
C GLU A 124 -22.45 13.33 -6.18
N GLU A 125 -21.17 13.66 -6.41
CA GLU A 125 -20.64 13.98 -7.75
C GLU A 125 -19.48 13.02 -8.09
N PRO A 126 -19.77 11.88 -8.77
CA PRO A 126 -18.77 10.89 -9.06
C PRO A 126 -17.84 11.31 -10.21
N GLU A 127 -16.56 11.37 -9.91
CA GLU A 127 -15.47 11.37 -10.85
C GLU A 127 -14.90 9.96 -10.94
N MET A 128 -14.94 9.36 -12.12
CA MET A 128 -14.21 8.12 -12.41
C MET A 128 -12.79 8.46 -12.84
N GLU A 129 -11.85 7.68 -12.37
CA GLU A 129 -10.44 7.77 -12.74
C GLU A 129 -9.88 6.37 -12.97
N VAL A 130 -9.00 6.21 -13.95
CA VAL A 130 -8.34 4.93 -14.18
C VAL A 130 -7.59 4.49 -12.92
N LYS A 131 -7.83 3.26 -12.49
CA LYS A 131 -7.06 2.66 -11.41
C LYS A 131 -5.82 1.96 -11.96
N TYR A 132 -4.74 2.70 -12.02
CA TYR A 132 -3.44 2.19 -12.44
C TYR A 132 -2.91 1.12 -11.47
N ASP A 133 -2.26 0.07 -12.01
CA ASP A 133 -1.51 -0.91 -11.20
C ASP A 133 -0.06 -0.46 -11.05
N GLY A 134 0.18 0.47 -10.13
CA GLY A 134 1.45 1.15 -9.97
C GLY A 134 1.83 1.42 -8.51
N ALA A 135 2.81 2.27 -8.33
CA ALA A 135 3.23 2.77 -7.03
C ALA A 135 2.77 4.22 -6.84
N ARG A 136 1.89 4.45 -5.87
CA ARG A 136 1.49 5.81 -5.50
C ARG A 136 2.68 6.56 -4.93
N ILE A 137 2.88 7.76 -5.44
CA ILE A 137 3.92 8.68 -5.00
C ILE A 137 3.33 10.06 -4.66
N GLN A 138 4.10 10.79 -3.86
CA GLN A 138 3.84 12.19 -3.55
C GLN A 138 5.07 12.99 -3.99
N VAL A 139 4.86 13.97 -4.85
CA VAL A 139 5.90 14.83 -5.42
C VAL A 139 5.89 16.17 -4.71
N HIS A 140 7.03 16.59 -4.18
CA HIS A 140 7.24 17.86 -3.51
C HIS A 140 8.28 18.67 -4.28
N LYS A 141 7.89 19.82 -4.86
CA LYS A 141 8.79 20.77 -5.53
C LYS A 141 8.89 22.05 -4.72
N SER A 142 10.10 22.60 -4.61
CA SER A 142 10.37 23.92 -4.09
C SER A 142 11.58 24.49 -4.84
N GLY A 143 11.32 25.42 -5.76
CA GLY A 143 12.30 25.89 -6.73
C GLY A 143 12.83 24.74 -7.59
N ALA A 144 14.13 24.65 -7.70
CA ALA A 144 14.79 23.55 -8.41
C ALA A 144 14.85 22.22 -7.62
N LYS A 145 14.42 22.20 -6.36
CA LYS A 145 14.49 20.98 -5.54
C LYS A 145 13.19 20.18 -5.64
N ILE A 146 13.29 18.95 -6.14
CA ILE A 146 12.18 18.00 -6.17
C ILE A 146 12.53 16.81 -5.29
N LYS A 147 11.56 16.38 -4.46
CA LYS A 147 11.61 15.13 -3.70
C LYS A 147 10.39 14.30 -4.03
N ILE A 148 10.59 13.00 -4.17
CA ILE A 148 9.53 12.03 -4.44
C ILE A 148 9.44 11.08 -3.26
N PHE A 149 8.24 10.92 -2.71
CA PHE A 149 7.99 10.05 -1.57
C PHE A 149 7.07 8.89 -1.96
N SER A 150 7.36 7.71 -1.45
CA SER A 150 6.52 6.53 -1.62
C SER A 150 5.23 6.63 -0.78
N ARG A 151 4.29 5.70 -1.00
CA ARG A 151 3.10 5.55 -0.15
C ARG A 151 3.44 5.36 1.34
N ARG A 152 4.63 4.85 1.65
CA ARG A 152 5.14 4.69 3.03
C ARG A 152 5.86 5.93 3.54
N LEU A 153 5.84 7.01 2.78
CA LEU A 153 6.49 8.28 3.09
C LEU A 153 8.03 8.23 3.09
N GLU A 154 8.60 7.19 2.49
CA GLU A 154 10.05 7.05 2.29
C GLU A 154 10.48 7.90 1.09
N ASN A 155 11.62 8.59 1.19
CA ASN A 155 12.20 9.31 0.06
C ASN A 155 12.76 8.32 -0.97
N ILE A 156 12.19 8.32 -2.17
CA ILE A 156 12.55 7.43 -3.29
C ILE A 156 13.03 8.21 -4.52
N THR A 157 13.40 9.46 -4.36
CA THR A 157 13.80 10.35 -5.46
C THR A 157 14.87 9.75 -6.35
N GLU A 158 15.91 9.16 -5.76
CA GLU A 158 17.04 8.56 -6.48
C GLU A 158 16.66 7.30 -7.28
N ALA A 159 15.55 6.64 -6.91
CA ALA A 159 15.08 5.45 -7.61
C ALA A 159 14.33 5.76 -8.92
N LEU A 160 13.98 7.02 -9.16
CA LEU A 160 13.13 7.48 -10.27
C LEU A 160 13.78 8.61 -11.09
N PRO A 161 15.03 8.46 -11.60
CA PRO A 161 15.76 9.56 -12.23
C PRO A 161 15.06 10.10 -13.48
N GLU A 162 14.46 9.24 -14.33
CA GLU A 162 13.74 9.65 -15.53
C GLU A 162 12.47 10.45 -15.20
N VAL A 163 11.75 10.04 -14.16
CA VAL A 163 10.55 10.76 -13.66
C VAL A 163 10.98 12.09 -13.06
N LEU A 164 12.09 12.12 -12.30
CA LEU A 164 12.62 13.34 -11.70
C LEU A 164 12.97 14.37 -12.77
N SER A 165 13.72 13.96 -13.79
CA SER A 165 14.14 14.86 -14.90
C SER A 165 12.94 15.42 -15.67
N GLU A 166 11.90 14.61 -15.86
CA GLU A 166 10.66 15.08 -16.50
C GLU A 166 9.86 16.03 -15.62
N LEU A 167 9.80 15.79 -14.31
CA LEU A 167 9.13 16.70 -13.38
C LEU A 167 9.79 18.08 -13.30
N GLU A 168 11.10 18.18 -13.50
CA GLU A 168 11.82 19.46 -13.54
C GLU A 168 11.34 20.39 -14.67
N ILE A 169 10.94 19.82 -15.81
CA ILE A 169 10.45 20.55 -16.98
C ILE A 169 8.93 20.62 -17.10
N THR A 170 8.21 19.67 -16.51
CA THR A 170 6.75 19.58 -16.65
C THR A 170 5.99 20.32 -15.56
N LEU A 171 6.54 20.44 -14.34
CA LEU A 171 5.89 21.16 -13.24
C LEU A 171 6.17 22.67 -13.33
N ILE A 172 5.14 23.47 -13.63
CA ILE A 172 5.23 24.93 -13.81
C ILE A 172 5.44 25.68 -12.49
N PRO A 173 4.70 25.41 -11.39
CA PRO A 173 4.80 26.20 -10.16
C PRO A 173 6.18 26.10 -9.50
N GLU A 174 6.60 27.18 -8.83
CA GLU A 174 7.78 27.19 -7.97
C GLU A 174 7.61 26.24 -6.78
N THR A 175 6.41 26.19 -6.19
CA THR A 175 6.14 25.37 -5.03
C THR A 175 4.85 24.59 -5.24
N ILE A 176 4.95 23.25 -5.24
CA ILE A 176 3.80 22.36 -5.38
C ILE A 176 4.00 21.03 -4.61
N ILE A 177 2.90 20.51 -4.09
CA ILE A 177 2.78 19.12 -3.65
C ILE A 177 1.66 18.48 -4.45
N CYS A 178 1.98 17.43 -5.21
CA CYS A 178 1.00 16.67 -5.96
C CYS A 178 1.18 15.17 -5.76
N GLU A 179 0.14 14.41 -6.07
CA GLU A 179 0.11 12.96 -5.97
C GLU A 179 -0.14 12.33 -7.34
N GLY A 180 0.46 11.19 -7.55
CA GLY A 180 0.31 10.41 -8.76
C GLY A 180 0.63 8.93 -8.56
N GLU A 181 0.44 8.17 -9.63
CA GLU A 181 0.77 6.75 -9.69
C GLU A 181 1.87 6.53 -10.72
N VAL A 182 2.98 5.91 -10.32
CA VAL A 182 4.06 5.49 -11.22
C VAL A 182 3.76 4.10 -11.72
N VAL A 183 3.73 3.93 -13.03
CA VAL A 183 3.38 2.68 -13.72
C VAL A 183 4.54 2.25 -14.61
N ALA A 184 4.87 0.96 -14.60
CA ALA A 184 5.88 0.40 -15.49
C ALA A 184 5.28 0.06 -16.86
N TYR A 185 6.11 0.22 -17.88
CA TYR A 185 5.79 -0.18 -19.26
C TYR A 185 6.82 -1.18 -19.75
N LYS A 186 6.37 -2.12 -20.59
CA LYS A 186 7.23 -3.05 -21.30
C LYS A 186 6.66 -3.24 -22.70
N ASP A 187 7.49 -3.10 -23.71
CA ASP A 187 7.09 -3.23 -25.12
C ASP A 187 5.86 -2.34 -25.48
N GLY A 188 5.79 -1.13 -24.90
CA GLY A 188 4.71 -0.17 -25.13
C GLY A 188 3.41 -0.46 -24.38
N LYS A 189 3.33 -1.55 -23.60
CA LYS A 189 2.17 -1.94 -22.79
C LYS A 189 2.43 -1.73 -21.31
N ILE A 190 1.36 -1.62 -20.55
CA ILE A 190 1.42 -1.58 -19.08
C ILE A 190 2.01 -2.90 -18.58
N ALA A 191 2.98 -2.82 -17.69
CA ALA A 191 3.60 -3.98 -17.07
C ALA A 191 3.09 -4.15 -15.63
N PRO A 192 3.02 -5.40 -15.11
CA PRO A 192 2.58 -5.68 -13.74
C PRO A 192 3.35 -4.89 -12.68
N PHE A 193 2.69 -4.57 -11.57
CA PHE A 193 3.25 -3.83 -10.43
C PHE A 193 4.61 -4.33 -9.94
N GLN A 194 4.91 -5.61 -10.12
CA GLN A 194 6.21 -6.20 -9.75
C GLN A 194 7.39 -5.53 -10.46
N TYR A 195 7.20 -5.03 -11.68
CA TYR A 195 8.23 -4.29 -12.41
C TYR A 195 8.51 -2.95 -11.75
N VAL A 196 7.48 -2.25 -11.26
CA VAL A 196 7.64 -1.03 -10.46
C VAL A 196 8.39 -1.33 -9.17
N LEU A 197 8.03 -2.41 -8.45
CA LEU A 197 8.75 -2.81 -7.23
C LEU A 197 10.21 -3.15 -7.48
N ARG A 198 10.53 -3.81 -8.60
CA ARG A 198 11.92 -4.09 -8.99
C ARG A 198 12.72 -2.81 -9.19
N ARG A 199 12.09 -1.77 -9.72
CA ARG A 199 12.68 -0.44 -9.88
C ARG A 199 12.93 0.22 -8.53
N LEU A 200 11.91 0.34 -7.70
CA LEU A 200 11.95 1.05 -6.41
C LEU A 200 12.88 0.42 -5.37
N ARG A 201 13.10 -0.90 -5.42
CA ARG A 201 13.96 -1.63 -4.47
C ARG A 201 15.45 -1.59 -4.84
N ARG A 202 15.81 -1.17 -6.05
CA ARG A 202 17.22 -1.12 -6.49
C ARG A 202 17.92 0.11 -5.95
N LYS A 203 19.11 -0.12 -5.36
CA LYS A 203 20.02 0.93 -4.88
C LYS A 203 21.24 1.15 -5.81
N TYR A 204 21.48 0.22 -6.74
CA TYR A 204 22.62 0.23 -7.65
C TYR A 204 22.19 -0.06 -9.07
N GLN A 205 22.95 0.43 -10.07
CA GLN A 205 22.70 0.23 -11.51
C GLN A 205 21.30 0.71 -11.94
N ILE A 206 20.88 1.86 -11.43
CA ILE A 206 19.55 2.40 -11.68
C ILE A 206 19.36 2.74 -13.16
N SER A 207 20.39 3.29 -13.81
CA SER A 207 20.35 3.70 -15.24
C SER A 207 20.08 2.52 -16.18
N GLU A 208 20.77 1.38 -15.99
CA GLU A 208 20.59 0.20 -16.84
C GLU A 208 19.19 -0.40 -16.73
N ILE A 209 18.58 -0.31 -15.55
CA ILE A 209 17.26 -0.87 -15.34
C ILE A 209 16.15 0.10 -15.77
N SER A 210 16.41 1.43 -15.80
CA SER A 210 15.45 2.41 -16.33
C SER A 210 15.21 2.23 -17.83
N GLU A 211 16.23 1.89 -18.60
CA GLU A 211 16.08 1.58 -20.02
C GLU A 211 15.27 0.31 -20.28
N LYS A 212 15.42 -0.69 -19.41
CA LYS A 212 14.70 -1.99 -19.54
C LYS A 212 13.26 -1.96 -19.05
N ILE A 213 12.96 -1.10 -18.09
CA ILE A 213 11.64 -0.96 -17.46
C ILE A 213 11.31 0.53 -17.39
N PRO A 214 10.90 1.15 -18.50
CA PRO A 214 10.50 2.55 -18.51
C PRO A 214 9.25 2.76 -17.63
N LEU A 215 9.21 3.91 -16.96
CA LEU A 215 8.14 4.30 -16.08
C LEU A 215 7.39 5.51 -16.65
N LYS A 216 6.06 5.57 -16.38
CA LYS A 216 5.24 6.75 -16.59
C LYS A 216 4.57 7.17 -15.29
N LEU A 217 4.38 8.46 -15.09
CA LEU A 217 3.71 9.04 -13.94
C LEU A 217 2.37 9.61 -14.37
N PHE A 218 1.30 9.19 -13.71
CA PHE A 218 -0.05 9.72 -13.88
C PHE A 218 -0.44 10.53 -12.65
N LEU A 219 -0.49 11.85 -12.77
CA LEU A 219 -0.82 12.76 -11.69
C LEU A 219 -2.34 12.90 -11.55
N PHE A 220 -2.86 12.89 -10.30
CA PHE A 220 -4.30 12.88 -10.05
C PHE A 220 -4.78 13.86 -8.98
N ASP A 221 -3.92 14.41 -8.12
CA ASP A 221 -4.32 15.36 -7.06
C ASP A 221 -3.25 16.40 -6.77
N CYS A 222 -3.66 17.58 -6.31
CA CYS A 222 -2.78 18.67 -5.86
C CYS A 222 -3.13 19.07 -4.43
N LEU A 223 -2.15 19.02 -3.54
CA LEU A 223 -2.35 19.22 -2.10
C LEU A 223 -1.84 20.57 -1.61
N LEU A 224 -0.90 21.17 -2.34
CA LEU A 224 -0.34 22.49 -2.05
C LEU A 224 0.15 23.13 -3.34
N ILE A 225 -0.08 24.44 -3.49
CA ILE A 225 0.46 25.27 -4.57
C ILE A 225 0.86 26.63 -4.01
N GLU A 226 2.06 27.16 -4.40
CA GLU A 226 2.58 28.46 -4.00
C GLU A 226 2.37 28.74 -2.50
N ASN A 227 2.70 27.77 -1.65
CA ASN A 227 2.54 27.77 -0.20
C ASN A 227 1.08 27.81 0.31
N LYS A 228 0.07 27.73 -0.57
CA LYS A 228 -1.32 27.60 -0.19
C LYS A 228 -1.71 26.13 -0.11
N SER A 229 -2.12 25.65 1.08
CA SER A 229 -2.69 24.32 1.24
C SER A 229 -4.04 24.20 0.53
N LEU A 230 -4.26 23.10 -0.17
CA LEU A 230 -5.48 22.80 -0.90
C LEU A 230 -6.28 21.64 -0.27
N ILE A 231 -5.84 21.09 0.87
CA ILE A 231 -6.49 19.91 1.47
C ILE A 231 -7.96 20.15 1.84
N ASP A 232 -8.31 21.38 2.20
CA ASP A 232 -9.68 21.78 2.54
C ASP A 232 -10.50 22.21 1.30
N SER A 233 -9.87 22.31 0.11
CA SER A 233 -10.56 22.55 -1.16
C SER A 233 -11.19 21.26 -1.71
N PRO A 234 -12.33 21.34 -2.43
CA PRO A 234 -12.92 20.19 -3.10
C PRO A 234 -11.98 19.62 -4.19
N LEU A 235 -12.08 18.31 -4.46
CA LEU A 235 -11.27 17.62 -5.48
C LEU A 235 -11.33 18.31 -6.84
N LYS A 236 -12.50 18.82 -7.23
CA LYS A 236 -12.72 19.62 -8.44
C LYS A 236 -11.73 20.79 -8.58
N GLU A 237 -11.58 21.57 -7.51
CA GLU A 237 -10.66 22.71 -7.48
C GLU A 237 -9.21 22.25 -7.53
N ARG A 238 -8.86 21.24 -6.71
CA ARG A 238 -7.51 20.67 -6.64
C ARG A 238 -7.06 20.13 -7.99
N ARG A 239 -7.97 19.41 -8.70
CA ARG A 239 -7.68 18.86 -10.02
C ARG A 239 -7.53 19.94 -11.10
N ASN A 240 -8.38 20.95 -11.10
CA ASN A 240 -8.26 22.09 -12.04
C ASN A 240 -6.92 22.82 -11.85
N ILE A 241 -6.51 23.03 -10.59
CA ILE A 241 -5.22 23.62 -10.26
C ILE A 241 -4.09 22.71 -10.77
N LEU A 242 -4.19 21.39 -10.58
CA LEU A 242 -3.18 20.44 -11.06
C LEU A 242 -3.04 20.51 -12.59
N ILE A 243 -4.15 20.50 -13.33
CA ILE A 243 -4.17 20.59 -14.79
C ILE A 243 -3.44 21.85 -15.28
N SER A 244 -3.70 23.00 -14.65
CA SER A 244 -3.02 24.26 -15.01
C SER A 244 -1.55 24.35 -14.55
N SER A 245 -1.13 23.44 -13.67
CA SER A 245 0.23 23.40 -13.09
C SER A 245 1.19 22.48 -13.84
N ILE A 246 0.72 21.76 -14.86
CA ILE A 246 1.49 20.74 -15.55
C ILE A 246 1.50 20.99 -17.04
N LYS A 247 2.69 20.83 -17.65
CA LYS A 247 2.86 20.65 -19.08
C LYS A 247 3.13 19.16 -19.32
N GLU A 248 2.12 18.43 -19.83
CA GLU A 248 2.24 16.99 -20.05
C GLU A 248 3.41 16.63 -20.98
N SER A 249 4.01 15.48 -20.75
CA SER A 249 5.04 14.87 -21.57
C SER A 249 4.74 13.41 -21.87
N GLU A 250 5.66 12.69 -22.51
CA GLU A 250 5.50 11.23 -22.71
C GLU A 250 5.60 10.44 -21.40
N ILE A 251 6.27 10.98 -20.37
CA ILE A 251 6.50 10.31 -19.08
C ILE A 251 5.53 10.81 -18.00
N VAL A 252 5.25 12.13 -17.98
CA VAL A 252 4.37 12.74 -16.96
C VAL A 252 3.06 13.17 -17.60
N LYS A 253 1.97 12.57 -17.19
CA LYS A 253 0.61 12.79 -17.71
C LYS A 253 -0.39 13.02 -16.58
N MET A 254 -1.53 13.58 -16.93
CA MET A 254 -2.71 13.56 -16.05
C MET A 254 -3.33 12.17 -16.06
N ALA A 255 -3.80 11.73 -14.90
CA ALA A 255 -4.62 10.53 -14.82
C ALA A 255 -5.91 10.71 -15.63
N GLU A 256 -6.23 9.72 -16.48
CA GLU A 256 -7.45 9.74 -17.27
C GLU A 256 -8.68 9.69 -16.37
N ASN A 257 -9.63 10.60 -16.60
CA ASN A 257 -10.85 10.69 -15.81
C ASN A 257 -12.07 11.01 -16.66
N LYS A 258 -13.25 10.72 -16.09
CA LYS A 258 -14.57 11.13 -16.61
C LYS A 258 -15.47 11.47 -15.44
N ILE A 259 -16.33 12.48 -15.60
CA ILE A 259 -17.34 12.84 -14.60
C ILE A 259 -18.70 12.43 -15.16
N SER A 260 -19.41 11.55 -14.48
CA SER A 260 -20.78 11.16 -14.86
C SER A 260 -21.49 10.50 -13.68
N LYS A 261 -22.82 10.69 -13.60
CA LYS A 261 -23.73 9.99 -12.68
C LYS A 261 -24.45 8.82 -13.36
N ASP A 262 -24.27 8.63 -14.67
CA ASP A 262 -24.90 7.56 -15.42
C ASP A 262 -24.15 6.22 -15.20
N PRO A 263 -24.80 5.22 -14.62
CA PRO A 263 -24.17 3.90 -14.39
C PRO A 263 -23.66 3.24 -15.69
N SER A 264 -24.30 3.51 -16.84
CA SER A 264 -23.90 2.97 -18.14
C SER A 264 -22.57 3.56 -18.59
N GLU A 265 -22.40 4.88 -18.46
CA GLU A 265 -21.12 5.55 -18.79
C GLU A 265 -19.99 5.14 -17.85
N ILE A 266 -20.29 4.91 -16.56
CA ILE A 266 -19.31 4.43 -15.58
C ILE A 266 -18.89 3.01 -15.93
N LYS A 267 -19.84 2.15 -16.34
CA LYS A 267 -19.56 0.79 -16.78
C LYS A 267 -18.73 0.75 -18.06
N GLU A 268 -19.02 1.65 -19.00
CA GLU A 268 -18.22 1.80 -20.23
C GLU A 268 -16.77 2.20 -19.89
N PHE A 269 -16.58 3.22 -19.05
CA PHE A 269 -15.26 3.66 -18.60
C PHE A 269 -14.50 2.56 -17.85
N TYR A 270 -15.20 1.79 -16.99
CA TYR A 270 -14.64 0.61 -16.32
C TYR A 270 -14.18 -0.46 -17.33
N ASN A 271 -15.04 -0.81 -18.29
CA ASN A 271 -14.71 -1.82 -19.29
C ASN A 271 -13.52 -1.40 -20.17
N LYS A 272 -13.46 -0.12 -20.55
CA LYS A 272 -12.31 0.47 -21.25
C LYS A 272 -11.03 0.32 -20.42
N SER A 273 -11.06 0.73 -19.14
CA SER A 273 -9.93 0.63 -18.23
C SER A 273 -9.40 -0.80 -18.10
N ILE A 274 -10.30 -1.79 -18.00
CA ILE A 274 -9.93 -3.22 -17.97
C ILE A 274 -9.33 -3.69 -19.30
N ALA A 275 -9.92 -3.30 -20.43
CA ALA A 275 -9.43 -3.67 -21.76
C ALA A 275 -8.03 -3.11 -22.05
N GLU A 276 -7.68 -1.97 -21.47
CA GLU A 276 -6.36 -1.35 -21.56
C GLU A 276 -5.34 -1.95 -20.56
N GLY A 277 -5.74 -2.95 -19.76
CA GLY A 277 -4.86 -3.66 -18.82
C GLY A 277 -4.73 -3.02 -17.45
N HIS A 278 -5.59 -2.07 -17.10
CA HIS A 278 -5.59 -1.44 -15.77
C HIS A 278 -6.32 -2.30 -14.72
N GLU A 279 -6.09 -2.00 -13.43
CA GLU A 279 -6.66 -2.76 -12.29
C GLU A 279 -8.18 -2.56 -12.13
N GLY A 280 -8.73 -1.54 -12.73
CA GLY A 280 -10.13 -1.13 -12.61
C GLY A 280 -10.28 0.39 -12.64
N ILE A 281 -11.21 0.90 -11.84
CA ILE A 281 -11.42 2.35 -11.71
C ILE A 281 -11.46 2.80 -10.25
N MET A 282 -11.12 4.05 -10.04
CA MET A 282 -11.45 4.80 -8.84
C MET A 282 -12.75 5.57 -9.09
N ILE A 283 -13.62 5.67 -8.08
CA ILE A 283 -14.75 6.59 -8.07
C ILE A 283 -14.56 7.52 -6.89
N LYS A 284 -14.38 8.79 -7.17
CA LYS A 284 -14.09 9.81 -6.17
C LYS A 284 -15.24 10.82 -6.10
N ASP A 285 -15.59 11.27 -4.89
CA ASP A 285 -16.52 12.40 -4.74
C ASP A 285 -15.81 13.70 -5.13
N TYR A 286 -16.22 14.28 -6.24
CA TYR A 286 -15.61 15.45 -6.85
C TYR A 286 -15.70 16.70 -5.96
N LEU A 287 -16.66 16.71 -5.00
CA LEU A 287 -16.83 17.78 -4.01
C LEU A 287 -16.05 17.50 -2.71
N SER A 288 -15.39 16.35 -2.58
CA SER A 288 -14.72 15.99 -1.34
C SER A 288 -13.43 16.73 -1.08
N GLN A 289 -13.20 17.08 0.18
CA GLN A 289 -11.92 17.53 0.68
C GLN A 289 -10.93 16.35 0.76
N TYR A 290 -9.63 16.66 0.80
CA TYR A 290 -8.61 15.68 1.03
C TYR A 290 -8.48 15.37 2.54
N GLN A 291 -8.61 14.11 2.91
CA GLN A 291 -8.56 13.65 4.29
C GLN A 291 -7.31 12.79 4.50
N PRO A 292 -6.18 13.37 4.95
CA PRO A 292 -4.94 12.64 5.15
C PRO A 292 -5.13 11.42 6.06
N GLY A 293 -4.59 10.26 5.64
CA GLY A 293 -4.66 9.01 6.39
C GLY A 293 -6.03 8.33 6.46
N ALA A 294 -7.11 9.03 6.13
CA ALA A 294 -8.45 8.48 6.22
C ALA A 294 -8.75 7.46 5.12
N ARG A 295 -9.52 6.44 5.48
CA ARG A 295 -10.13 5.49 4.55
C ARG A 295 -11.65 5.64 4.64
N GLY A 296 -12.18 6.64 3.96
CA GLY A 296 -13.60 6.95 3.95
C GLY A 296 -14.29 6.55 2.64
N LYS A 297 -15.61 6.79 2.59
CA LYS A 297 -16.45 6.52 1.43
C LYS A 297 -16.35 7.59 0.32
N LYS A 298 -15.56 8.65 0.53
CA LYS A 298 -15.37 9.72 -0.46
C LYS A 298 -14.48 9.27 -1.64
N TRP A 299 -13.66 8.27 -1.44
CA TRP A 299 -12.88 7.61 -2.49
C TRP A 299 -13.17 6.11 -2.45
N LEU A 300 -13.69 5.60 -3.55
CA LEU A 300 -14.01 4.19 -3.74
C LEU A 300 -13.19 3.62 -4.88
N LYS A 301 -12.97 2.32 -4.87
CA LYS A 301 -12.30 1.60 -5.95
C LYS A 301 -13.12 0.37 -6.35
N ILE A 302 -13.27 0.22 -7.66
CA ILE A 302 -13.87 -0.96 -8.29
C ILE A 302 -12.75 -1.64 -9.04
N LYS A 303 -12.41 -2.85 -8.62
CA LYS A 303 -11.40 -3.66 -9.23
C LYS A 303 -12.04 -4.71 -10.14
N ARG A 304 -11.28 -5.24 -11.10
CA ARG A 304 -11.67 -6.44 -11.83
C ARG A 304 -11.99 -7.53 -10.82
N THR A 305 -13.18 -8.08 -10.91
CA THR A 305 -13.53 -9.29 -10.17
C THR A 305 -12.83 -10.43 -10.87
N LEU A 306 -11.76 -10.94 -10.29
CA LEU A 306 -11.11 -12.14 -10.77
C LEU A 306 -12.00 -13.34 -10.46
N GLU A 307 -11.88 -14.39 -11.24
CA GLU A 307 -12.49 -15.68 -10.94
C GLU A 307 -12.02 -16.17 -9.57
N THR A 308 -12.92 -16.76 -8.79
CA THR A 308 -12.56 -17.41 -7.53
C THR A 308 -11.90 -18.76 -7.83
N LEU A 309 -11.10 -19.24 -6.86
CA LEU A 309 -10.61 -20.61 -6.84
C LEU A 309 -11.20 -21.34 -5.65
N ASP A 310 -11.66 -22.56 -5.88
CA ASP A 310 -12.03 -23.50 -4.82
C ASP A 310 -10.78 -24.27 -4.39
N LEU A 311 -10.27 -23.96 -3.19
CA LEU A 311 -9.01 -24.49 -2.68
C LEU A 311 -9.23 -25.28 -1.40
N VAL A 312 -8.36 -26.26 -1.17
CA VAL A 312 -8.42 -27.12 0.03
C VAL A 312 -7.56 -26.53 1.14
N ILE A 313 -8.04 -26.56 2.37
CA ILE A 313 -7.22 -26.22 3.54
C ILE A 313 -6.34 -27.41 3.90
N ILE A 314 -5.02 -27.27 3.75
CA ILE A 314 -4.03 -28.32 4.00
C ILE A 314 -3.21 -28.10 5.28
N GLY A 315 -3.34 -26.93 5.89
CA GLY A 315 -2.68 -26.58 7.14
C GLY A 315 -3.20 -25.26 7.68
N ALA A 316 -2.81 -24.91 8.90
CA ALA A 316 -3.19 -23.65 9.52
C ALA A 316 -2.18 -23.23 10.60
N GLU A 317 -2.36 -22.01 11.12
CA GLU A 317 -1.60 -21.52 12.27
C GLU A 317 -2.57 -20.97 13.32
N TRP A 318 -2.33 -21.33 14.58
CA TRP A 318 -3.02 -20.69 15.71
C TRP A 318 -2.73 -19.20 15.78
N GLY A 319 -3.76 -18.43 16.03
CA GLY A 319 -3.66 -16.98 16.13
C GLY A 319 -2.92 -16.49 17.37
N GLU A 320 -2.70 -15.18 17.42
CA GLU A 320 -2.10 -14.49 18.56
C GLU A 320 -3.06 -13.50 19.20
N GLY A 321 -2.81 -13.14 20.46
CA GLY A 321 -3.60 -12.16 21.18
C GLY A 321 -5.08 -12.54 21.24
N ARG A 322 -5.98 -11.67 20.72
CA ARG A 322 -7.42 -11.91 20.70
C ARG A 322 -7.83 -13.14 19.90
N ARG A 323 -7.02 -13.51 18.89
CA ARG A 323 -7.30 -14.65 17.98
C ARG A 323 -6.66 -15.96 18.41
N LYS A 324 -6.04 -16.05 19.59
CA LYS A 324 -5.30 -17.25 20.04
C LYS A 324 -6.14 -18.55 20.14
N LYS A 325 -7.45 -18.42 20.17
CA LYS A 325 -8.39 -19.55 20.24
C LYS A 325 -8.80 -20.09 18.85
N TRP A 326 -8.38 -19.43 17.76
CA TRP A 326 -8.77 -19.79 16.41
C TRP A 326 -7.56 -20.15 15.56
N LEU A 327 -7.77 -21.04 14.60
CA LEU A 327 -6.87 -21.26 13.46
C LEU A 327 -7.04 -20.08 12.50
N SER A 328 -6.22 -19.03 12.67
CA SER A 328 -6.46 -17.71 12.08
C SER A 328 -5.67 -17.44 10.79
N SER A 329 -4.75 -18.34 10.41
CA SER A 329 -4.01 -18.29 9.15
C SER A 329 -4.10 -19.66 8.50
N LEU A 330 -4.80 -19.77 7.38
CA LEU A 330 -5.06 -21.02 6.69
C LEU A 330 -4.07 -21.18 5.54
N LEU A 331 -3.42 -22.35 5.43
CA LEU A 331 -2.60 -22.73 4.30
C LEU A 331 -3.49 -23.40 3.25
N LEU A 332 -3.54 -22.79 2.08
CA LEU A 332 -4.35 -23.23 0.94
C LEU A 332 -3.57 -24.18 0.05
N GLY A 333 -4.19 -25.25 -0.36
CA GLY A 333 -3.67 -26.27 -1.27
C GLY A 333 -4.44 -26.30 -2.58
N ILE A 334 -3.70 -26.47 -3.66
CA ILE A 334 -4.19 -26.74 -5.01
C ILE A 334 -3.82 -28.19 -5.39
N ARG A 335 -4.72 -28.89 -6.04
CA ARG A 335 -4.51 -30.28 -6.44
C ARG A 335 -3.68 -30.33 -7.73
N ASP A 336 -2.61 -31.16 -7.76
CA ASP A 336 -1.87 -31.48 -8.96
C ASP A 336 -2.52 -32.64 -9.76
N ASP A 337 -1.91 -33.01 -10.88
CA ASP A 337 -2.41 -34.07 -11.75
C ASP A 337 -2.27 -35.48 -11.12
N GLU A 338 -1.42 -35.63 -10.10
CA GLU A 338 -1.24 -36.89 -9.35
C GLU A 338 -2.20 -36.99 -8.16
N GLY A 339 -3.00 -35.96 -7.91
CA GLY A 339 -3.96 -35.88 -6.79
C GLY A 339 -3.34 -35.39 -5.48
N LYS A 340 -2.08 -34.94 -5.47
CA LYS A 340 -1.41 -34.33 -4.31
C LYS A 340 -1.86 -32.87 -4.17
N PHE A 341 -2.03 -32.42 -2.92
CA PHE A 341 -2.34 -31.01 -2.63
C PHE A 341 -1.06 -30.24 -2.37
N LEU A 342 -0.73 -29.29 -3.27
CA LEU A 342 0.45 -28.45 -3.20
C LEU A 342 0.09 -27.08 -2.61
N PRO A 343 0.93 -26.50 -1.72
CA PRO A 343 0.67 -25.16 -1.17
C PRO A 343 0.65 -24.10 -2.27
N ILE A 344 -0.35 -23.17 -2.24
CA ILE A 344 -0.45 -22.07 -3.17
C ILE A 344 -0.58 -20.71 -2.49
N GLY A 345 -0.78 -20.67 -1.19
CA GLY A 345 -0.88 -19.42 -0.45
C GLY A 345 -1.33 -19.59 0.99
N LYS A 346 -1.18 -18.52 1.77
CA LYS A 346 -1.77 -18.41 3.10
C LYS A 346 -2.83 -17.31 3.11
N VAL A 347 -3.96 -17.57 3.78
CA VAL A 347 -5.06 -16.61 3.93
C VAL A 347 -5.42 -16.41 5.39
N ALA A 348 -5.60 -15.14 5.79
CA ALA A 348 -6.03 -14.74 7.12
C ALA A 348 -7.09 -13.62 7.06
N THR A 349 -7.63 -13.35 5.87
CA THR A 349 -8.57 -12.26 5.56
C THR A 349 -9.85 -12.80 4.94
N GLY A 350 -10.94 -12.05 5.05
CA GLY A 350 -12.26 -12.46 4.59
C GLY A 350 -13.08 -13.22 5.63
N LEU A 351 -12.50 -13.54 6.79
CA LEU A 351 -13.14 -14.31 7.84
C LEU A 351 -13.71 -13.39 8.93
N SER A 352 -15.00 -13.52 9.22
CA SER A 352 -15.63 -12.97 10.43
C SER A 352 -15.25 -13.79 11.66
N ASP A 353 -15.51 -13.27 12.86
CA ASP A 353 -15.24 -14.01 14.11
C ASP A 353 -16.09 -15.31 14.17
N ASP A 354 -17.31 -15.30 13.62
CA ASP A 354 -18.17 -16.48 13.51
C ASP A 354 -17.58 -17.51 12.55
N LEU A 355 -17.12 -17.07 11.38
CA LEU A 355 -16.50 -17.96 10.39
C LEU A 355 -15.14 -18.51 10.88
N PHE A 356 -14.37 -17.75 11.67
CA PHE A 356 -13.19 -18.27 12.36
C PHE A 356 -13.53 -19.38 13.34
N THR A 357 -14.64 -19.24 14.08
CA THR A 357 -15.12 -20.26 15.01
C THR A 357 -15.52 -21.51 14.26
N GLU A 358 -16.37 -21.37 13.26
CA GLU A 358 -16.86 -22.48 12.43
C GLU A 358 -15.70 -23.25 11.75
N ILE A 359 -14.80 -22.55 11.09
CA ILE A 359 -13.62 -23.16 10.45
C ILE A 359 -12.74 -23.87 11.49
N THR A 360 -12.51 -23.27 12.65
CA THR A 360 -11.68 -23.88 13.68
C THR A 360 -12.31 -25.17 14.21
N GLU A 361 -13.63 -25.19 14.44
CA GLU A 361 -14.37 -26.38 14.87
C GLU A 361 -14.29 -27.50 13.82
N GLN A 362 -14.44 -27.16 12.54
CA GLN A 362 -14.34 -28.12 11.45
C GLN A 362 -12.91 -28.66 11.24
N LEU A 363 -11.88 -27.82 11.42
CA LEU A 363 -10.49 -28.21 11.20
C LEU A 363 -9.86 -28.95 12.37
N THR A 364 -10.25 -28.67 13.60
CA THR A 364 -9.65 -29.29 14.80
C THR A 364 -9.62 -30.84 14.75
N PRO A 365 -10.70 -31.55 14.38
CA PRO A 365 -10.66 -33.00 14.25
C PRO A 365 -9.82 -33.53 13.08
N LEU A 366 -9.36 -32.65 12.18
CA LEU A 366 -8.57 -32.99 11.01
C LEU A 366 -7.07 -32.76 11.22
N ILE A 367 -6.63 -32.32 12.41
CA ILE A 367 -5.21 -32.09 12.72
C ILE A 367 -4.48 -33.43 12.76
N ILE A 368 -3.43 -33.55 11.91
CA ILE A 368 -2.53 -34.70 11.85
C ILE A 368 -1.30 -34.47 12.73
N GLU A 369 -0.75 -33.25 12.67
CA GLU A 369 0.47 -32.89 13.37
C GLU A 369 0.38 -31.43 13.83
N GLU A 370 0.90 -31.16 15.02
CA GLU A 370 1.01 -29.80 15.57
C GLU A 370 2.47 -29.54 15.99
N LYS A 371 3.07 -28.49 15.41
CA LYS A 371 4.42 -28.02 15.72
C LYS A 371 4.38 -26.54 16.12
N GLY A 372 4.36 -26.29 17.42
CA GLY A 372 4.22 -24.93 17.95
C GLY A 372 2.87 -24.33 17.59
N LYS A 373 2.85 -23.33 16.69
CA LYS A 373 1.59 -22.70 16.23
C LYS A 373 1.07 -23.30 14.93
N THR A 374 1.89 -24.06 14.22
CA THR A 374 1.56 -24.56 12.89
C THR A 374 0.94 -25.96 13.02
N VAL A 375 -0.19 -26.16 12.35
CA VAL A 375 -0.87 -27.46 12.25
C VAL A 375 -0.90 -27.94 10.81
N THR A 376 -0.68 -29.23 10.63
CA THR A 376 -0.89 -29.94 9.35
C THR A 376 -2.23 -30.64 9.43
N LEU A 377 -3.01 -30.57 8.36
CA LEU A 377 -4.39 -31.04 8.31
C LEU A 377 -4.59 -32.17 7.28
N VAL A 378 -5.53 -33.05 7.55
CA VAL A 378 -6.12 -33.91 6.50
C VAL A 378 -6.80 -32.99 5.49
N PRO A 379 -6.46 -33.02 4.19
CA PRO A 379 -7.10 -32.21 3.16
C PRO A 379 -8.58 -32.63 2.98
N LYS A 380 -9.52 -31.86 3.54
CA LYS A 380 -10.95 -32.19 3.49
C LYS A 380 -11.83 -30.98 3.25
N ILE A 381 -11.52 -29.85 3.89
CA ILE A 381 -12.37 -28.65 3.82
C ILE A 381 -11.98 -27.82 2.61
N VAL A 382 -12.95 -27.54 1.74
CA VAL A 382 -12.82 -26.68 0.57
C VAL A 382 -13.36 -25.29 0.90
N VAL A 383 -12.64 -24.27 0.46
CA VAL A 383 -13.02 -22.86 0.60
C VAL A 383 -12.98 -22.17 -0.75
N GLU A 384 -13.97 -21.33 -1.02
CA GLU A 384 -13.97 -20.42 -2.15
C GLU A 384 -13.11 -19.20 -1.80
N VAL A 385 -12.08 -18.96 -2.61
CA VAL A 385 -11.06 -17.93 -2.38
C VAL A 385 -11.07 -16.93 -3.51
N LEU A 386 -11.32 -15.66 -3.15
CA LEU A 386 -11.08 -14.52 -4.01
C LEU A 386 -9.63 -14.08 -3.85
N TYR A 387 -8.98 -13.66 -4.93
CA TYR A 387 -7.61 -13.16 -4.94
C TYR A 387 -7.47 -12.02 -5.94
N ASP A 388 -6.39 -11.23 -5.84
CA ASP A 388 -6.15 -10.11 -6.76
C ASP A 388 -5.38 -10.55 -8.02
N GLU A 389 -4.50 -11.56 -7.91
CA GLU A 389 -3.59 -12.01 -8.98
C GLU A 389 -2.96 -13.35 -8.63
N ILE A 390 -2.68 -14.19 -9.62
CA ILE A 390 -1.81 -15.34 -9.49
C ILE A 390 -0.40 -14.91 -9.89
N GLN A 391 0.60 -15.21 -9.07
CA GLN A 391 2.00 -14.85 -9.30
C GLN A 391 2.89 -16.08 -9.28
N HIS A 392 3.93 -16.11 -10.13
CA HIS A 392 4.98 -17.13 -10.00
C HIS A 392 5.71 -16.97 -8.65
N SER A 393 5.90 -18.08 -7.95
CA SER A 393 6.49 -18.08 -6.61
C SER A 393 7.41 -19.28 -6.39
N PRO A 394 8.70 -19.06 -6.15
CA PRO A 394 9.62 -20.14 -5.78
C PRO A 394 9.42 -20.63 -4.34
N LYS A 395 8.55 -19.97 -3.57
CA LYS A 395 8.28 -20.30 -2.16
C LYS A 395 7.40 -21.53 -1.99
N TYR A 396 6.48 -21.75 -2.91
CA TYR A 396 5.50 -22.84 -2.84
C TYR A 396 5.81 -23.91 -3.90
N GLU A 397 5.60 -25.18 -3.53
CA GLU A 397 5.81 -26.32 -4.43
C GLU A 397 4.94 -26.27 -5.68
N SER A 398 3.77 -25.62 -5.63
CA SER A 398 2.92 -25.38 -6.80
C SER A 398 3.57 -24.47 -7.86
N GLY A 399 4.65 -23.75 -7.54
CA GLY A 399 5.25 -22.73 -8.40
C GLY A 399 4.49 -21.40 -8.42
N PHE A 400 3.33 -21.31 -7.77
CA PHE A 400 2.44 -20.16 -7.77
C PHE A 400 2.11 -19.65 -6.36
N ALA A 401 1.68 -18.39 -6.29
CA ALA A 401 1.16 -17.75 -5.08
C ALA A 401 -0.03 -16.86 -5.42
N LEU A 402 -1.05 -16.85 -4.56
CA LEU A 402 -2.18 -15.92 -4.65
C LEU A 402 -1.82 -14.59 -3.99
N ARG A 403 -2.06 -13.49 -4.70
CA ARG A 403 -1.90 -12.14 -4.15
C ARG A 403 -3.18 -11.71 -3.43
N PHE A 404 -3.06 -11.33 -2.16
CA PHE A 404 -4.19 -10.89 -1.31
C PHE A 404 -5.38 -11.85 -1.28
N PRO A 405 -5.19 -13.16 -1.02
CA PRO A 405 -6.29 -14.10 -0.97
C PRO A 405 -7.26 -13.76 0.17
N ARG A 406 -8.55 -14.02 -0.07
CA ARG A 406 -9.65 -13.83 0.92
C ARG A 406 -10.60 -14.99 0.80
N VAL A 407 -10.94 -15.60 1.91
CA VAL A 407 -12.02 -16.60 1.97
C VAL A 407 -13.35 -15.88 1.81
N LEU A 408 -14.18 -16.33 0.88
CA LEU A 408 -15.54 -15.87 0.68
C LEU A 408 -16.51 -16.73 1.48
N ARG A 409 -16.35 -18.05 1.42
CA ARG A 409 -17.19 -19.03 2.12
C ARG A 409 -16.53 -20.40 2.17
N ILE A 410 -17.04 -21.27 3.04
CA ILE A 410 -16.77 -22.69 3.00
C ILE A 410 -17.64 -23.32 1.90
N ARG A 411 -17.11 -24.33 1.22
CA ARG A 411 -17.79 -25.08 0.16
C ARG A 411 -18.21 -26.45 0.70
N ASP A 412 -19.29 -26.45 1.49
CA ASP A 412 -19.86 -27.69 2.07
C ASP A 412 -20.43 -28.63 1.00
N ASP A 413 -20.63 -28.11 -0.21
CA ASP A 413 -21.11 -28.83 -1.38
C ASP A 413 -20.00 -29.54 -2.16
N LYS A 414 -18.71 -29.40 -1.76
CA LYS A 414 -17.54 -29.99 -2.44
C LYS A 414 -16.67 -30.80 -1.50
N ASP A 415 -16.16 -31.92 -1.99
CA ASP A 415 -15.06 -32.61 -1.33
C ASP A 415 -13.69 -32.08 -1.83
N ALA A 416 -12.61 -32.56 -1.20
CA ALA A 416 -11.26 -32.08 -1.53
C ALA A 416 -10.86 -32.34 -3.00
N TYR A 417 -11.39 -33.40 -3.61
CA TYR A 417 -11.09 -33.76 -4.99
C TYR A 417 -11.95 -33.02 -6.03
N ASP A 418 -13.03 -32.36 -5.57
CA ASP A 418 -13.85 -31.43 -6.39
C ASP A 418 -13.28 -30.01 -6.41
N SER A 419 -12.18 -29.77 -5.69
CA SER A 419 -11.48 -28.47 -5.73
C SER A 419 -10.80 -28.23 -7.08
N ASP A 420 -10.48 -26.96 -7.35
CA ASP A 420 -9.70 -26.60 -8.53
C ASP A 420 -8.33 -27.28 -8.54
N ASN A 421 -7.77 -27.43 -9.74
CA ASN A 421 -6.48 -28.08 -9.95
C ASN A 421 -5.42 -27.11 -10.48
N LEU A 422 -4.18 -27.57 -10.51
CA LEU A 422 -3.04 -26.76 -10.93
C LEU A 422 -3.15 -26.33 -12.41
N SER A 423 -3.76 -27.16 -13.27
CA SER A 423 -4.02 -26.81 -14.68
C SER A 423 -4.92 -25.59 -14.80
N ARG A 424 -5.95 -25.46 -13.94
CA ARG A 424 -6.81 -24.26 -13.90
C ARG A 424 -6.02 -23.02 -13.47
N VAL A 425 -5.10 -23.15 -12.53
CA VAL A 425 -4.22 -22.06 -12.10
C VAL A 425 -3.32 -21.61 -13.25
N TYR A 426 -2.77 -22.54 -14.03
CA TYR A 426 -1.99 -22.23 -15.25
C TYR A 426 -2.81 -21.49 -16.29
N GLU A 427 -4.02 -21.93 -16.59
CA GLU A 427 -4.91 -21.28 -17.57
C GLU A 427 -5.19 -19.82 -17.16
N ILE A 428 -5.51 -19.60 -15.89
CA ILE A 428 -5.78 -18.26 -15.36
C ILE A 428 -4.49 -17.42 -15.42
N TYR A 429 -3.35 -17.96 -14.98
CA TYR A 429 -2.06 -17.27 -15.01
C TYR A 429 -1.67 -16.84 -16.43
N GLU A 430 -1.76 -17.76 -17.41
CA GLU A 430 -1.50 -17.43 -18.82
C GLU A 430 -2.48 -16.39 -19.38
N SER A 431 -3.76 -16.45 -18.98
CA SER A 431 -4.74 -15.46 -19.38
C SER A 431 -4.44 -14.07 -18.81
N GLN A 432 -3.88 -14.01 -17.60
CA GLN A 432 -3.38 -12.78 -16.99
C GLN A 432 -2.18 -12.23 -17.76
N GLU A 433 -1.22 -13.08 -18.19
CA GLU A 433 -0.05 -12.65 -18.98
C GLU A 433 -0.42 -12.22 -20.41
N LYS A 434 -1.42 -12.83 -21.05
CA LYS A 434 -1.90 -12.45 -22.39
C LYS A 434 -2.70 -11.15 -22.40
N THR A 435 -3.15 -10.67 -21.24
CA THR A 435 -3.85 -9.40 -21.08
C THR A 435 -2.86 -8.22 -20.89
N PHE A 436 -1.58 -8.52 -20.78
CA PHE A 436 -0.49 -7.56 -20.58
C PHE A 436 0.40 -7.42 -21.81
#